data_7b25f32f70dd8f63830441d86e9df648
#
_entry.id   7b25f32f70dd8f63830441d86e9df648
#
_cell.length_a   1.000
_cell.length_b   1.000
_cell.length_c   1.000
_cell.angle_alpha   90.00
_cell.angle_beta   90.00
_cell.angle_gamma   90.00
#
_symmetry.space_group_name_H-M   'P 1'
#
loop_
_entity.id
_entity.type
_entity.pdbx_description
1 polymer ?
#
loop_
_entity_poly.entity_id
_entity_poly.type
_entity_poly.pdbx_seq_one_letter_code
_entity_poly.pdbx_strand_id
1 'polypeptide(L)'
;MRILICGSIAYDNIMVFPDHFKNHILPEKIHVLNVAFLVPEMRREFGGCAGNIAYNLKMLGGEPVMMAAVGDDYAPYAARFEQLNLSQNHVQHIPDTLTAQAFITTDLDDNQ
;
A
#
# COMPACT_ATOMS: atom_id res chain seq x y z
N MET A 1 -12.22 -24.63 -6.17
CA MET A 1 -12.32 -24.25 -4.72
C MET A 1 -12.05 -22.76 -4.58
N ARG A 2 -12.95 -22.06 -3.94
CA ARG A 2 -12.76 -20.64 -3.64
C ARG A 2 -12.06 -20.49 -2.29
N ILE A 3 -11.13 -19.56 -2.19
CA ILE A 3 -10.35 -19.32 -0.97
C ILE A 3 -10.66 -17.91 -0.48
N LEU A 4 -11.19 -17.83 0.75
CA LEU A 4 -11.46 -16.54 1.39
C LEU A 4 -10.16 -15.94 1.92
N ILE A 5 -9.95 -14.69 1.58
CA ILE A 5 -8.79 -13.89 2.01
C ILE A 5 -9.31 -12.68 2.75
N CYS A 6 -9.02 -12.61 4.04
CA CYS A 6 -9.35 -11.45 4.88
C CYS A 6 -8.10 -10.65 5.15
N GLY A 7 -8.15 -9.35 4.90
CA GLY A 7 -7.01 -8.48 5.14
C GLY A 7 -7.18 -7.12 4.48
N SER A 8 -6.10 -6.35 4.43
CA SER A 8 -6.12 -5.01 3.88
C SER A 8 -6.07 -4.99 2.36
N ILE A 9 -6.73 -4.00 1.79
CA ILE A 9 -6.48 -3.46 0.47
C ILE A 9 -5.95 -2.05 0.71
N ALA A 10 -4.79 -1.74 0.18
CA ALA A 10 -4.09 -0.49 0.51
C ALA A 10 -3.31 0.04 -0.70
N TYR A 11 -3.00 1.33 -0.64
CA TYR A 11 -2.03 1.95 -1.54
C TYR A 11 -0.70 2.14 -0.81
N ASP A 12 0.39 1.79 -1.46
CA ASP A 12 1.75 2.09 -0.99
C ASP A 12 2.27 3.30 -1.77
N ASN A 13 2.45 4.43 -1.08
CA ASN A 13 3.07 5.62 -1.63
C ASN A 13 4.55 5.56 -1.30
N ILE A 14 5.38 5.33 -2.30
CA ILE A 14 6.81 5.07 -2.13
C ILE A 14 7.61 6.26 -2.63
N MET A 15 8.44 6.80 -1.75
CA MET A 15 9.31 7.93 -1.99
C MET A 15 10.75 7.50 -1.76
N VAL A 16 11.65 7.89 -2.66
CA VAL A 16 13.07 7.63 -2.50
C VAL A 16 13.77 8.96 -2.19
N PHE A 17 14.33 9.06 -0.99
CA PHE A 17 15.17 10.17 -0.60
C PHE A 17 16.58 9.93 -1.15
N PRO A 18 17.12 10.84 -2.01
CA PRO A 18 18.37 10.60 -2.74
C PRO A 18 19.60 10.89 -1.89
N ASP A 19 19.58 10.53 -0.62
CA ASP A 19 20.68 10.69 0.32
C ASP A 19 20.53 9.65 1.44
N HIS A 20 21.30 9.79 2.51
CA HIS A 20 21.23 8.94 3.70
C HIS A 20 20.54 9.69 4.84
N PHE A 21 19.59 9.06 5.51
CA PHE A 21 18.90 9.68 6.66
C PHE A 21 19.88 10.13 7.73
N LYS A 22 20.94 9.35 7.96
CA LYS A 22 21.97 9.66 8.95
C LYS A 22 22.63 11.03 8.75
N ASN A 23 22.63 11.56 7.52
CA ASN A 23 23.20 12.87 7.20
C ASN A 23 22.28 14.04 7.58
N HIS A 24 21.02 13.76 7.91
CA HIS A 24 19.97 14.75 8.17
C HIS A 24 19.38 14.64 9.56
N ILE A 25 19.72 13.60 10.31
CA ILE A 25 19.26 13.36 11.68
C ILE A 25 20.41 13.68 12.63
N LEU A 26 20.14 14.57 13.60
CA LEU A 26 21.11 14.95 14.62
C LEU A 26 20.98 13.98 15.82
N PRO A 27 21.96 13.07 16.05
CA PRO A 27 21.86 12.07 17.12
C PRO A 27 21.68 12.68 18.52
N GLU A 28 22.31 13.82 18.77
CA GLU A 28 22.22 14.52 20.05
C GLU A 28 20.85 15.16 20.32
N LYS A 29 20.00 15.28 19.29
CA LYS A 29 18.66 15.86 19.37
C LYS A 29 17.55 14.86 19.04
N ILE A 30 17.82 13.58 19.10
CA ILE A 30 16.88 12.55 18.71
C ILE A 30 15.59 12.54 19.56
N HIS A 31 15.65 13.07 20.78
CA HIS A 31 14.51 13.21 21.67
C HIS A 31 13.53 14.33 21.22
N VAL A 32 13.96 15.20 20.32
CA VAL A 32 13.16 16.29 19.70
C VAL A 32 13.35 16.19 18.20
N LEU A 33 12.91 15.07 17.63
CA LEU A 33 13.08 14.82 16.21
C LEU A 33 12.04 15.59 15.39
N ASN A 34 12.54 16.52 14.58
CA ASN A 34 11.72 17.25 13.61
C ASN A 34 12.46 17.22 12.27
N VAL A 35 12.07 16.28 11.42
CA VAL A 35 12.77 16.01 10.16
C VAL A 35 11.82 16.10 9.00
N ALA A 36 12.25 16.79 7.93
CA ALA A 36 11.56 16.82 6.67
C ALA A 36 12.53 16.44 5.55
N PHE A 37 12.10 15.57 4.65
CA PHE A 37 12.88 15.14 3.51
C PHE A 37 12.22 15.61 2.23
N LEU A 38 12.97 16.28 1.35
CA LEU A 38 12.52 16.57 0.00
C LEU A 38 12.80 15.36 -0.89
N VAL A 39 11.75 14.82 -1.49
CA VAL A 39 11.87 13.69 -2.42
C VAL A 39 11.51 14.15 -3.83
N PRO A 40 12.30 13.77 -4.86
CA PRO A 40 12.03 14.19 -6.23
C PRO A 40 10.86 13.48 -6.87
N GLU A 41 10.56 12.26 -6.41
CA GLU A 41 9.52 11.41 -7.00
C GLU A 41 8.76 10.64 -5.93
N MET A 42 7.49 10.41 -6.21
CA MET A 42 6.64 9.52 -5.44
C MET A 42 5.90 8.63 -6.42
N ARG A 43 5.91 7.33 -6.17
CA ARG A 43 5.07 6.40 -6.92
C ARG A 43 4.04 5.76 -6.00
N ARG A 44 2.88 5.45 -6.56
CA ARG A 44 1.84 4.73 -5.85
C ARG A 44 1.75 3.32 -6.41
N GLU A 45 1.83 2.34 -5.52
CA GLU A 45 1.72 0.92 -5.84
C GLU A 45 0.48 0.33 -5.19
N PHE A 46 -0.05 -0.72 -5.79
CA PHE A 46 -1.14 -1.49 -5.22
C PHE A 46 -0.60 -2.42 -4.14
N GLY A 47 -1.07 -2.27 -2.92
CA GLY A 47 -0.60 -2.98 -1.75
C GLY A 47 -1.72 -3.54 -0.90
N GLY A 48 -1.38 -3.86 0.34
CA GLY A 48 -2.27 -4.51 1.28
C GLY A 48 -2.18 -6.03 1.17
N CYS A 49 -2.24 -6.71 2.31
CA CYS A 49 -2.03 -8.17 2.33
C CYS A 49 -3.11 -8.93 1.57
N ALA A 50 -4.39 -8.54 1.68
CA ALA A 50 -5.45 -9.23 0.94
C ALA A 50 -5.29 -9.02 -0.57
N GLY A 51 -4.99 -7.80 -1.01
CA GLY A 51 -4.77 -7.51 -2.43
C GLY A 51 -3.60 -8.31 -3.01
N ASN A 52 -2.48 -8.35 -2.30
CA ASN A 52 -1.29 -9.07 -2.75
C ASN A 52 -1.48 -10.58 -2.77
N ILE A 53 -2.12 -11.15 -1.74
CA ILE A 53 -2.40 -12.59 -1.68
C ILE A 53 -3.37 -12.97 -2.80
N ALA A 54 -4.44 -12.20 -2.99
CA ALA A 54 -5.42 -12.45 -4.05
C ALA A 54 -4.78 -12.43 -5.44
N TYR A 55 -3.92 -11.44 -5.70
CA TYR A 55 -3.17 -11.37 -6.95
C TYR A 55 -2.34 -12.62 -7.19
N ASN A 56 -1.52 -13.00 -6.21
CA ASN A 56 -0.64 -14.16 -6.35
C ASN A 56 -1.43 -15.46 -6.50
N LEU A 57 -2.49 -15.63 -5.72
CA LEU A 57 -3.35 -16.81 -5.83
C LEU A 57 -4.01 -16.90 -7.20
N LYS A 58 -4.47 -15.76 -7.75
CA LYS A 58 -5.04 -15.71 -9.11
C LYS A 58 -4.00 -16.11 -10.16
N MET A 59 -2.78 -15.62 -10.04
CA MET A 59 -1.69 -15.98 -10.97
C MET A 59 -1.34 -17.46 -10.91
N LEU A 60 -1.53 -18.10 -9.78
CA LEU A 60 -1.33 -19.55 -9.59
C LEU A 60 -2.55 -20.39 -10.03
N GLY A 61 -3.58 -19.77 -10.57
CA GLY A 61 -4.77 -20.46 -11.06
C GLY A 61 -5.85 -20.72 -10.00
N GLY A 62 -5.73 -20.10 -8.83
CA GLY A 62 -6.72 -20.22 -7.76
C GLY A 62 -7.90 -19.24 -7.93
N GLU A 63 -8.88 -19.37 -7.06
CA GLU A 63 -10.07 -18.53 -7.02
C GLU A 63 -10.15 -17.76 -5.71
N PRO A 64 -9.48 -16.59 -5.59
CA PRO A 64 -9.55 -15.79 -4.38
C PRO A 64 -10.89 -15.08 -4.24
N VAL A 65 -11.36 -15.00 -3.00
CA VAL A 65 -12.49 -14.17 -2.59
C VAL A 65 -12.01 -13.25 -1.49
N MET A 66 -11.94 -11.95 -1.78
CA MET A 66 -11.43 -10.97 -0.83
C MET A 66 -12.55 -10.45 0.07
N MET A 67 -12.30 -10.40 1.37
CA MET A 67 -13.12 -9.71 2.35
C MET A 67 -12.28 -8.59 2.97
N ALA A 68 -12.60 -7.35 2.59
CA ALA A 68 -11.83 -6.18 2.96
C ALA A 68 -12.74 -4.93 2.98
N ALA A 69 -12.22 -3.84 3.54
CA ALA A 69 -12.87 -2.54 3.50
C ALA A 69 -12.01 -1.55 2.74
N VAL A 70 -12.65 -0.67 1.98
CA VAL A 70 -12.01 0.39 1.18
C VAL A 70 -12.77 1.71 1.35
N GLY A 71 -12.16 2.79 0.95
CA GLY A 71 -12.75 4.13 1.03
C GLY A 71 -13.15 4.69 -0.34
N ASP A 72 -13.39 6.00 -0.35
CA ASP A 72 -13.90 6.71 -1.54
C ASP A 72 -12.90 6.78 -2.70
N ASP A 73 -11.63 6.56 -2.45
CA ASP A 73 -10.53 6.60 -3.43
C ASP A 73 -10.19 5.22 -4.02
N TYR A 74 -11.11 4.28 -3.92
CA TYR A 74 -10.89 2.88 -4.32
C TYR A 74 -10.84 2.65 -5.84
N ALA A 75 -11.40 3.56 -6.66
CA ALA A 75 -11.62 3.34 -8.09
C ALA A 75 -10.40 2.81 -8.87
N PRO A 76 -9.17 3.31 -8.69
CA PRO A 76 -8.01 2.77 -9.40
C PRO A 76 -7.74 1.30 -9.07
N TYR A 77 -7.91 0.93 -7.81
CA TYR A 77 -7.72 -0.46 -7.37
C TYR A 77 -8.85 -1.37 -7.88
N ALA A 78 -10.09 -0.88 -7.88
CA ALA A 78 -11.23 -1.58 -8.46
C ALA A 78 -10.98 -1.92 -9.93
N ALA A 79 -10.49 -0.97 -10.71
CA ALA A 79 -10.14 -1.18 -12.12
C ALA A 79 -9.08 -2.27 -12.29
N ARG A 80 -8.07 -2.31 -11.42
CA ARG A 80 -7.06 -3.36 -11.44
C ARG A 80 -7.66 -4.74 -11.18
N PHE A 81 -8.54 -4.86 -10.18
CA PHE A 81 -9.19 -6.12 -9.88
C PHE A 81 -10.11 -6.60 -11.02
N GLU A 82 -10.80 -5.68 -11.69
CA GLU A 82 -11.58 -6.02 -12.88
C GLU A 82 -10.70 -6.58 -14.00
N GLN A 83 -9.55 -5.97 -14.27
CA GLN A 83 -8.60 -6.45 -15.27
C GLN A 83 -8.09 -7.86 -14.96
N LEU A 84 -7.98 -8.19 -13.68
CA LEU A 84 -7.51 -9.50 -13.21
C LEU A 84 -8.65 -10.51 -13.05
N ASN A 85 -9.89 -10.14 -13.34
CA ASN A 85 -11.08 -10.95 -13.11
C ASN A 85 -11.19 -11.43 -11.65
N LEU A 86 -10.86 -10.55 -10.71
CA LEU A 86 -11.01 -10.82 -9.27
C LEU A 86 -12.36 -10.34 -8.77
N SER A 87 -13.05 -11.19 -8.02
CA SER A 87 -14.33 -10.84 -7.42
C SER A 87 -14.16 -9.78 -6.34
N GLN A 88 -15.01 -8.76 -6.37
CA GLN A 88 -15.07 -7.68 -5.39
C GLN A 88 -16.36 -7.71 -4.57
N ASN A 89 -17.12 -8.82 -4.63
CA ASN A 89 -18.45 -8.90 -4.02
C ASN A 89 -18.43 -8.74 -2.50
N HIS A 90 -17.32 -9.02 -1.85
CA HIS A 90 -17.15 -8.92 -0.40
C HIS A 90 -16.17 -7.81 0.00
N VAL A 91 -15.87 -6.89 -0.91
CA VAL A 91 -15.13 -5.67 -0.62
C VAL A 91 -16.13 -4.60 -0.26
N GLN A 92 -16.10 -4.12 0.98
CA GLN A 92 -17.04 -3.15 1.50
C GLN A 92 -16.49 -1.74 1.33
N HIS A 93 -17.29 -0.86 0.71
CA HIS A 93 -16.99 0.56 0.65
C HIS A 93 -17.50 1.27 1.91
N ILE A 94 -16.62 1.96 2.59
CA ILE A 94 -16.94 2.79 3.75
C ILE A 94 -16.95 4.24 3.28
N PRO A 95 -18.11 4.92 3.27
CA PRO A 95 -18.19 6.30 2.81
C PRO A 95 -17.44 7.27 3.75
N ASP A 96 -17.03 8.39 3.19
CA ASP A 96 -16.31 9.47 3.89
C ASP A 96 -14.98 9.02 4.53
N THR A 97 -14.38 7.97 3.99
CA THR A 97 -13.06 7.50 4.42
C THR A 97 -12.16 7.30 3.21
N LEU A 98 -10.86 7.24 3.46
CA LEU A 98 -9.89 6.83 2.46
C LEU A 98 -9.57 5.35 2.59
N THR A 99 -9.24 4.71 1.48
CA THR A 99 -8.63 3.39 1.47
C THR A 99 -7.31 3.47 2.26
N ALA A 100 -6.96 2.39 2.94
CA ALA A 100 -5.71 2.33 3.70
C ALA A 100 -4.52 2.72 2.83
N GLN A 101 -3.61 3.52 3.39
CA GLN A 101 -2.43 3.99 2.68
C GLN A 101 -1.21 3.87 3.57
N ALA A 102 -0.10 3.46 2.98
CA ALA A 102 1.22 3.54 3.59
C ALA A 102 2.03 4.60 2.86
N PHE A 103 2.72 5.44 3.61
CA PHE A 103 3.68 6.41 3.10
C PHE A 103 5.06 5.94 3.49
N ILE A 104 5.82 5.48 2.50
CA ILE A 104 7.11 4.81 2.71
C ILE A 104 8.19 5.68 2.10
N THR A 105 9.09 6.20 2.93
CA THR A 105 10.27 6.91 2.48
C THR A 105 11.49 6.05 2.71
N THR A 106 12.23 5.75 1.65
CA THR A 106 13.48 4.99 1.73
C THR A 106 14.66 5.90 1.44
N ASP A 107 15.80 5.61 2.03
CA ASP A 107 17.06 6.29 1.71
C ASP A 107 18.01 5.39 0.91
N LEU A 108 19.23 5.86 0.65
CA LEU A 108 20.23 5.10 -0.11
C LEU A 108 20.81 3.90 0.66
N ASP A 109 20.54 3.79 1.97
CA ASP A 109 20.90 2.64 2.80
C ASP A 109 19.73 1.67 2.99
N ASP A 110 18.65 1.82 2.22
CA ASP A 110 17.40 1.04 2.32
C ASP A 110 16.71 1.15 3.69
N ASN A 111 16.97 2.21 4.44
CA ASN A 111 16.19 2.54 5.64
C ASN A 111 14.79 3.02 5.25
N GLN A 112 13.84 2.72 6.08
CA GLN A 112 12.44 3.13 5.91
C GLN A 112 11.92 3.87 7.14
#